data_358cdf63c2e1184e4c8bfc3017b3b667
#
_entry.id   358cdf63c2e1184e4c8bfc3017b3b667
#
_cell.length_a   1.000
_cell.length_b   1.000
_cell.length_c   1.000
_cell.angle_alpha   90.00
_cell.angle_beta   90.00
_cell.angle_gamma   90.00
#
_symmetry.space_group_name_H-M   'P 1'
#
loop_
_entity.id
_entity.type
_entity.pdbx_description
1 polymer ?
#
loop_
_entity_poly.entity_id
_entity_poly.type
_entity_poly.pdbx_seq_one_letter_code
_entity_poly.pdbx_strand_id
1 'polypeptide(L)'
;MTNSFKDQVPDNYVRKQTLANAERYITQELKDLEDLILGAEDRLYALEYELFADVREKVGQEVVRIQKTAKAIAALDVFASLALVAERNNFVKPKINENGVLDIKGGRHPVVEQMIENDMFIANDTYLDNQKKRVSVITGPNMAGKSTYMRQTALIVLMAQIGSFVPAEKANIGIVDRIFTRVGASDDLASGQSTFMVEMTEVSKYPSKCHIQEPVDSRMRLDEAQVPLTDLQLHGP
;
A
#
# COMPACT_ATOMS: atom_id res chain seq x y z
N MET A 1 -51.02 -48.10 -9.04
CA MET A 1 -52.22 -48.90 -9.37
C MET A 1 -53.07 -49.14 -8.15
N THR A 2 -54.36 -49.03 -8.24
CA THR A 2 -55.27 -49.36 -7.14
C THR A 2 -55.36 -50.91 -6.96
N ASN A 3 -55.71 -51.37 -5.77
CA ASN A 3 -55.76 -52.80 -5.47
C ASN A 3 -56.66 -53.62 -6.38
N SER A 4 -57.67 -53.00 -7.01
CA SER A 4 -58.63 -53.67 -7.95
C SER A 4 -58.00 -54.07 -9.29
N PHE A 5 -56.79 -53.61 -9.62
CA PHE A 5 -56.09 -53.93 -10.88
C PHE A 5 -54.77 -54.68 -10.64
N LYS A 6 -54.61 -55.25 -9.50
CA LYS A 6 -53.38 -55.95 -9.07
C LYS A 6 -53.02 -57.14 -9.97
N ASP A 7 -54.02 -57.84 -10.46
CA ASP A 7 -53.87 -59.06 -11.28
C ASP A 7 -53.69 -58.69 -12.81
N GLN A 8 -53.73 -57.45 -13.17
CA GLN A 8 -53.56 -56.96 -14.54
C GLN A 8 -52.20 -56.23 -14.74
N VAL A 9 -51.24 -56.38 -13.79
CA VAL A 9 -49.94 -55.77 -13.88
C VAL A 9 -49.08 -56.48 -14.93
N PRO A 10 -48.49 -55.80 -15.91
CA PRO A 10 -47.56 -56.41 -16.85
C PRO A 10 -46.33 -56.96 -16.18
N ASP A 11 -45.72 -58.01 -16.73
CA ASP A 11 -44.57 -58.75 -16.16
C ASP A 11 -43.30 -57.87 -16.05
N ASN A 12 -43.22 -56.80 -16.83
CA ASN A 12 -42.09 -55.86 -16.80
C ASN A 12 -42.20 -54.78 -15.72
N TYR A 13 -43.27 -54.82 -14.89
CA TYR A 13 -43.50 -53.89 -13.80
C TYR A 13 -43.01 -54.51 -12.47
N VAL A 14 -42.00 -53.90 -11.84
CA VAL A 14 -41.47 -54.32 -10.55
C VAL A 14 -42.16 -53.50 -9.45
N ARG A 15 -42.68 -54.22 -8.42
CA ARG A 15 -43.33 -53.54 -7.29
C ARG A 15 -42.28 -52.83 -6.42
N LYS A 16 -42.42 -51.50 -6.27
CA LYS A 16 -41.53 -50.66 -5.48
C LYS A 16 -42.04 -50.39 -4.05
N GLN A 17 -43.37 -50.24 -3.88
CA GLN A 17 -43.96 -49.92 -2.57
C GLN A 17 -45.41 -50.32 -2.50
N THR A 18 -45.84 -50.85 -1.31
CA THR A 18 -47.25 -51.12 -0.98
C THR A 18 -47.79 -49.95 -0.17
N LEU A 19 -48.91 -49.40 -0.59
CA LEU A 19 -49.68 -48.37 0.10
C LEU A 19 -50.99 -48.97 0.58
N ALA A 20 -51.77 -48.29 1.46
CA ALA A 20 -53.01 -48.82 2.05
C ALA A 20 -54.04 -49.23 1.01
N ASN A 21 -54.22 -48.45 -0.08
CA ASN A 21 -55.24 -48.71 -1.13
C ASN A 21 -54.65 -48.83 -2.56
N ALA A 22 -53.31 -48.93 -2.67
CA ALA A 22 -52.63 -49.00 -3.96
C ALA A 22 -51.24 -49.60 -3.85
N GLU A 23 -50.70 -50.06 -4.97
CA GLU A 23 -49.29 -50.43 -5.09
C GLU A 23 -48.59 -49.55 -6.12
N ARG A 24 -47.32 -49.22 -5.81
CA ARG A 24 -46.43 -48.53 -6.75
C ARG A 24 -45.55 -49.55 -7.46
N TYR A 25 -45.52 -49.40 -8.76
CA TYR A 25 -44.67 -50.18 -9.65
C TYR A 25 -43.70 -49.28 -10.37
N ILE A 26 -42.59 -49.82 -10.79
CA ILE A 26 -41.57 -49.17 -11.58
C ILE A 26 -41.18 -50.11 -12.74
N THR A 27 -40.93 -49.58 -13.91
CA THR A 27 -40.27 -50.34 -14.97
C THR A 27 -38.77 -50.17 -14.90
N GLN A 28 -37.99 -51.06 -15.48
CA GLN A 28 -36.55 -50.97 -15.54
C GLN A 28 -36.13 -49.68 -16.22
N GLU A 29 -36.75 -49.29 -17.32
CA GLU A 29 -36.48 -48.02 -18.04
C GLU A 29 -36.69 -46.80 -17.14
N LEU A 30 -37.76 -46.78 -16.36
CA LEU A 30 -38.04 -45.68 -15.43
C LEU A 30 -37.03 -45.61 -14.30
N LYS A 31 -36.55 -46.78 -13.82
CA LYS A 31 -35.49 -46.85 -12.83
C LYS A 31 -34.16 -46.31 -13.37
N ASP A 32 -33.80 -46.68 -14.59
CA ASP A 32 -32.59 -46.21 -15.25
C ASP A 32 -32.62 -44.68 -15.48
N LEU A 33 -33.80 -44.14 -15.82
CA LEU A 33 -34.01 -42.70 -15.91
C LEU A 33 -33.94 -42.01 -14.55
N GLU A 34 -34.54 -42.59 -13.50
CA GLU A 34 -34.46 -42.08 -12.12
C GLU A 34 -33.00 -42.01 -11.66
N ASP A 35 -32.23 -43.08 -11.86
CA ASP A 35 -30.82 -43.14 -11.50
C ASP A 35 -29.97 -42.15 -12.33
N LEU A 36 -30.31 -41.94 -13.60
CA LEU A 36 -29.66 -40.95 -14.46
C LEU A 36 -29.91 -39.53 -13.99
N ILE A 37 -31.18 -39.22 -13.64
CA ILE A 37 -31.57 -37.86 -13.21
C ILE A 37 -31.04 -37.56 -11.82
N LEU A 38 -31.26 -38.47 -10.84
CA LEU A 38 -30.81 -38.26 -9.48
C LEU A 38 -29.28 -38.21 -9.36
N GLY A 39 -28.55 -38.98 -10.18
CA GLY A 39 -27.09 -38.95 -10.22
C GLY A 39 -26.48 -37.85 -11.11
N ALA A 40 -27.30 -37.11 -11.83
CA ALA A 40 -26.78 -36.09 -12.78
C ALA A 40 -26.12 -34.92 -12.05
N GLU A 41 -26.66 -34.48 -10.95
CA GLU A 41 -26.15 -33.39 -10.15
C GLU A 41 -24.79 -33.75 -9.51
N ASP A 42 -24.69 -34.93 -8.92
CA ASP A 42 -23.43 -35.41 -8.33
C ASP A 42 -22.34 -35.58 -9.38
N ARG A 43 -22.68 -36.05 -10.58
CA ARG A 43 -21.75 -36.17 -11.70
C ARG A 43 -21.32 -34.78 -12.21
N LEU A 44 -22.24 -33.80 -12.22
CA LEU A 44 -21.93 -32.42 -12.59
C LEU A 44 -20.91 -31.82 -11.62
N TYR A 45 -21.15 -31.91 -10.32
CA TYR A 45 -20.21 -31.40 -9.32
C TYR A 45 -18.86 -32.10 -9.36
N ALA A 46 -18.84 -33.41 -9.58
CA ALA A 46 -17.59 -34.15 -9.72
C ALA A 46 -16.79 -33.67 -10.93
N LEU A 47 -17.43 -33.48 -12.07
CA LEU A 47 -16.79 -32.99 -13.29
C LEU A 47 -16.30 -31.54 -13.13
N GLU A 48 -17.11 -30.67 -12.54
CA GLU A 48 -16.71 -29.28 -12.24
C GLU A 48 -15.47 -29.23 -11.35
N TYR A 49 -15.44 -30.07 -10.30
CA TYR A 49 -14.27 -30.16 -9.43
C TYR A 49 -13.02 -30.66 -10.16
N GLU A 50 -13.14 -31.68 -11.00
CA GLU A 50 -12.05 -32.23 -11.79
C GLU A 50 -11.48 -31.15 -12.74
N LEU A 51 -12.35 -30.47 -13.48
CA LEU A 51 -11.94 -29.40 -14.39
C LEU A 51 -11.30 -28.22 -13.66
N PHE A 52 -11.86 -27.84 -12.50
CA PHE A 52 -11.26 -26.80 -11.68
C PHE A 52 -9.88 -27.19 -11.16
N ALA A 53 -9.72 -28.43 -10.70
CA ALA A 53 -8.44 -28.95 -10.22
C ALA A 53 -7.38 -28.98 -11.33
N ASP A 54 -7.75 -29.41 -12.53
CA ASP A 54 -6.86 -29.41 -13.71
C ASP A 54 -6.40 -27.98 -14.09
N VAL A 55 -7.33 -27.04 -14.14
CA VAL A 55 -6.99 -25.63 -14.41
C VAL A 55 -6.09 -25.06 -13.31
N ARG A 56 -6.40 -25.32 -12.04
CA ARG A 56 -5.60 -24.88 -10.90
C ARG A 56 -4.17 -25.43 -10.96
N GLU A 57 -4.03 -26.72 -11.31
CA GLU A 57 -2.71 -27.35 -11.44
C GLU A 57 -1.90 -26.74 -12.60
N LYS A 58 -2.52 -26.55 -13.75
CA LYS A 58 -1.87 -25.88 -14.90
C LYS A 58 -1.40 -24.47 -14.57
N VAL A 59 -2.22 -23.69 -13.88
CA VAL A 59 -1.81 -22.36 -13.40
C VAL A 59 -0.71 -22.48 -12.35
N GLY A 60 -0.78 -23.46 -11.47
CA GLY A 60 0.22 -23.74 -10.44
C GLY A 60 1.62 -24.03 -11.03
N GLN A 61 1.70 -24.71 -12.14
CA GLN A 61 2.96 -24.99 -12.83
C GLN A 61 3.63 -23.72 -13.39
N GLU A 62 2.84 -22.69 -13.73
CA GLU A 62 3.32 -21.43 -14.29
C GLU A 62 3.41 -20.29 -13.24
N VAL A 63 3.13 -20.56 -11.97
CA VAL A 63 3.02 -19.51 -10.94
C VAL A 63 4.30 -18.68 -10.79
N VAL A 64 5.46 -19.31 -10.86
CA VAL A 64 6.77 -18.62 -10.74
C VAL A 64 6.97 -17.64 -11.90
N ARG A 65 6.60 -18.05 -13.11
CA ARG A 65 6.68 -17.21 -14.30
C ARG A 65 5.70 -16.05 -14.25
N ILE A 66 4.47 -16.33 -13.83
CA ILE A 66 3.42 -15.32 -13.62
C ILE A 66 3.88 -14.28 -12.61
N GLN A 67 4.38 -14.70 -11.43
CA GLN A 67 4.87 -13.80 -10.40
C GLN A 67 6.05 -12.95 -10.85
N LYS A 68 7.01 -13.54 -11.61
CA LYS A 68 8.14 -12.79 -12.16
C LYS A 68 7.67 -11.71 -13.15
N THR A 69 6.74 -12.06 -14.02
CA THR A 69 6.15 -11.11 -14.99
C THR A 69 5.38 -10.01 -14.28
N ALA A 70 4.56 -10.36 -13.29
CA ALA A 70 3.80 -9.39 -12.49
C ALA A 70 4.71 -8.39 -11.76
N LYS A 71 5.82 -8.86 -11.17
CA LYS A 71 6.82 -7.97 -10.55
C LYS A 71 7.46 -7.02 -11.56
N ALA A 72 7.78 -7.49 -12.76
CA ALA A 72 8.34 -6.64 -13.80
C ALA A 72 7.35 -5.58 -14.29
N ILE A 73 6.08 -5.95 -14.50
CA ILE A 73 5.01 -5.03 -14.88
C ILE A 73 4.78 -3.99 -13.76
N ALA A 74 4.72 -4.41 -12.50
CA ALA A 74 4.55 -3.50 -11.37
C ALA A 74 5.69 -2.48 -11.27
N ALA A 75 6.94 -2.89 -11.51
CA ALA A 75 8.08 -1.97 -11.54
C ALA A 75 7.95 -0.96 -12.70
N LEU A 76 7.56 -1.39 -13.88
CA LEU A 76 7.34 -0.50 -15.02
C LEU A 76 6.21 0.50 -14.77
N ASP A 77 5.11 0.06 -14.16
CA ASP A 77 3.97 0.92 -13.82
C ASP A 77 4.37 2.02 -12.84
N VAL A 78 5.13 1.65 -11.79
CA VAL A 78 5.68 2.63 -10.84
C VAL A 78 6.58 3.64 -11.54
N PHE A 79 7.53 3.20 -12.38
CA PHE A 79 8.42 4.11 -13.08
C PHE A 79 7.68 5.01 -14.06
N ALA A 80 6.70 4.49 -14.79
CA ALA A 80 5.88 5.28 -15.70
C ALA A 80 5.07 6.34 -14.94
N SER A 81 4.48 5.99 -13.81
CA SER A 81 3.72 6.92 -12.96
C SER A 81 4.61 8.03 -12.38
N LEU A 82 5.77 7.68 -11.84
CA LEU A 82 6.72 8.66 -11.31
C LEU A 82 7.28 9.58 -12.39
N ALA A 83 7.57 9.05 -13.58
CA ALA A 83 8.05 9.84 -14.71
C ALA A 83 7.00 10.84 -15.19
N LEU A 84 5.75 10.40 -15.32
CA LEU A 84 4.64 11.27 -15.74
C LEU A 84 4.39 12.42 -14.74
N VAL A 85 4.44 12.11 -13.44
CA VAL A 85 4.31 13.13 -12.38
C VAL A 85 5.47 14.10 -12.42
N ALA A 86 6.69 13.61 -12.61
CA ALA A 86 7.89 14.45 -12.69
C ALA A 86 7.85 15.40 -13.89
N GLU A 87 7.45 14.91 -15.06
CA GLU A 87 7.29 15.71 -16.27
C GLU A 87 6.23 16.81 -16.11
N ARG A 88 5.04 16.43 -15.62
CA ARG A 88 3.92 17.36 -15.45
C ARG A 88 4.19 18.49 -14.46
N ASN A 89 4.97 18.19 -13.41
CA ASN A 89 5.22 19.14 -12.31
C ASN A 89 6.63 19.74 -12.34
N ASN A 90 7.39 19.56 -13.41
CA ASN A 90 8.76 20.06 -13.53
C ASN A 90 9.64 19.66 -12.35
N PHE A 91 9.59 18.38 -11.96
CA PHE A 91 10.45 17.83 -10.92
C PHE A 91 11.82 17.49 -11.50
N VAL A 92 12.87 17.61 -10.69
CA VAL A 92 14.24 17.32 -11.10
C VAL A 92 14.77 16.06 -10.47
N LYS A 93 15.68 15.37 -11.16
CA LYS A 93 16.36 14.20 -10.64
C LYS A 93 17.31 14.60 -9.50
N PRO A 94 17.09 14.15 -8.24
CA PRO A 94 18.00 14.44 -7.15
C PRO A 94 19.30 13.65 -7.30
N LYS A 95 20.41 14.23 -6.82
CA LYS A 95 21.63 13.48 -6.53
C LYS A 95 21.48 12.87 -5.16
N ILE A 96 21.79 11.59 -5.02
CA ILE A 96 21.79 10.89 -3.73
C ILE A 96 23.24 10.78 -3.25
N ASN A 97 23.47 11.04 -1.97
CA ASN A 97 24.78 10.93 -1.34
C ASN A 97 24.71 10.18 0.00
N GLU A 98 25.83 9.65 0.42
CA GLU A 98 25.99 8.95 1.71
C GLU A 98 26.66 9.85 2.77
N ASN A 99 26.97 11.10 2.44
CA ASN A 99 27.69 12.01 3.32
C ASN A 99 26.78 12.71 4.33
N GLY A 100 25.47 12.43 4.31
CA GLY A 100 24.48 13.08 5.16
C GLY A 100 24.26 14.56 4.88
N VAL A 101 24.61 15.04 3.66
CA VAL A 101 24.38 16.41 3.24
C VAL A 101 23.00 16.51 2.59
N LEU A 102 22.22 17.48 3.03
CA LEU A 102 20.94 17.88 2.45
C LEU A 102 21.12 19.28 1.86
N ASP A 103 21.22 19.40 0.53
CA ASP A 103 21.33 20.66 -0.19
C ASP A 103 20.23 20.72 -1.26
N ILE A 104 19.18 21.47 -0.98
CA ILE A 104 18.03 21.68 -1.85
C ILE A 104 18.03 23.14 -2.28
N LYS A 105 18.03 23.40 -3.57
CA LYS A 105 17.91 24.72 -4.17
C LYS A 105 16.55 24.85 -4.85
N GLY A 106 15.88 25.97 -4.59
CA GLY A 106 14.58 26.24 -5.16
C GLY A 106 13.54 25.16 -4.85
N GLY A 107 13.55 24.65 -3.62
CA GLY A 107 12.58 23.63 -3.19
C GLY A 107 11.15 24.16 -3.16
N ARG A 108 10.18 23.35 -3.58
CA ARG A 108 8.75 23.68 -3.61
C ARG A 108 7.95 22.62 -2.87
N HIS A 109 6.79 23.01 -2.33
CA HIS A 109 5.93 22.05 -1.64
C HIS A 109 5.02 21.34 -2.65
N PRO A 110 5.15 20.01 -2.86
CA PRO A 110 4.50 19.31 -3.98
C PRO A 110 2.97 19.37 -3.97
N VAL A 111 2.36 19.56 -2.81
CA VAL A 111 0.90 19.66 -2.70
C VAL A 111 0.45 21.10 -2.72
N VAL A 112 1.07 21.98 -1.92
CA VAL A 112 0.66 23.38 -1.82
C VAL A 112 0.83 24.12 -3.16
N GLU A 113 1.90 23.84 -3.88
CA GLU A 113 2.15 24.37 -5.23
C GLU A 113 0.97 24.11 -6.20
N GLN A 114 0.32 22.95 -6.08
CA GLN A 114 -0.83 22.59 -6.94
C GLN A 114 -2.17 23.18 -6.46
N MET A 115 -2.23 23.66 -5.22
CA MET A 115 -3.46 24.23 -4.64
C MET A 115 -3.54 25.76 -4.81
N ILE A 116 -2.46 26.40 -5.21
CA ILE A 116 -2.40 27.84 -5.43
C ILE A 116 -2.88 28.14 -6.85
N GLU A 117 -4.07 28.75 -6.98
CA GLU A 117 -4.70 28.98 -8.28
C GLU A 117 -4.20 30.26 -8.99
N ASN A 118 -3.82 31.30 -8.25
CA ASN A 118 -3.56 32.64 -8.80
C ASN A 118 -2.18 33.21 -8.47
N ASP A 119 -1.36 32.51 -7.70
CA ASP A 119 -0.02 32.94 -7.29
C ASP A 119 1.02 31.87 -7.59
N MET A 120 2.28 32.29 -7.67
CA MET A 120 3.41 31.36 -7.78
C MET A 120 3.88 30.95 -6.38
N PHE A 121 4.13 29.64 -6.19
CA PHE A 121 4.80 29.18 -4.98
C PHE A 121 6.20 29.76 -4.87
N ILE A 122 6.50 30.40 -3.74
CA ILE A 122 7.85 30.94 -3.49
C ILE A 122 8.76 29.79 -3.09
N ALA A 123 9.71 29.49 -3.96
CA ALA A 123 10.67 28.42 -3.75
C ALA A 123 11.67 28.77 -2.62
N ASN A 124 12.13 27.75 -1.88
CA ASN A 124 13.00 27.93 -0.73
C ASN A 124 14.25 27.04 -0.82
N ASP A 125 15.38 27.57 -0.38
CA ASP A 125 16.62 26.81 -0.22
C ASP A 125 16.67 26.13 1.15
N THR A 126 17.25 24.92 1.18
CA THR A 126 17.51 24.20 2.42
C THR A 126 18.93 23.63 2.38
N TYR A 127 19.69 23.86 3.44
CA TYR A 127 21.01 23.25 3.60
C TYR A 127 21.23 22.76 5.02
N LEU A 128 21.50 21.44 5.17
CA LEU A 128 21.92 20.80 6.41
C LEU A 128 23.10 19.86 6.14
N ASP A 129 23.94 19.70 7.13
CA ASP A 129 25.03 18.73 7.09
C ASP A 129 25.26 18.09 8.47
N ASN A 130 25.95 16.96 8.49
CA ASN A 130 26.23 16.22 9.74
C ASN A 130 27.37 16.85 10.58
N GLN A 131 27.93 17.98 10.19
CA GLN A 131 29.09 18.58 10.86
C GLN A 131 28.78 19.94 11.50
N LYS A 132 28.55 20.97 10.69
CA LYS A 132 28.45 22.36 11.16
C LYS A 132 27.02 22.88 11.19
N LYS A 133 26.16 22.41 10.30
CA LYS A 133 24.77 22.86 10.16
C LYS A 133 23.78 21.72 10.37
N ARG A 134 23.80 21.16 11.58
CA ARG A 134 22.92 20.04 11.95
C ARG A 134 21.51 20.46 12.29
N VAL A 135 21.33 21.69 12.74
CA VAL A 135 20.07 22.25 13.21
C VAL A 135 19.84 23.59 12.54
N SER A 136 18.59 23.80 12.14
CA SER A 136 18.13 25.07 11.56
C SER A 136 16.97 25.62 12.37
N VAL A 137 17.07 26.83 12.93
CA VAL A 137 16.00 27.47 13.70
C VAL A 137 15.18 28.37 12.76
N ILE A 138 13.89 28.04 12.57
CA ILE A 138 12.97 28.76 11.71
C ILE A 138 12.10 29.67 12.58
N THR A 139 12.23 30.97 12.45
CA THR A 139 11.43 31.98 13.14
C THR A 139 10.57 32.77 12.15
N GLY A 140 9.53 33.39 12.66
CA GLY A 140 8.64 34.23 11.86
C GLY A 140 7.22 34.28 12.42
N PRO A 141 6.36 35.19 11.93
CA PRO A 141 4.99 35.34 12.39
C PRO A 141 4.13 34.11 12.07
N ASN A 142 2.96 34.02 12.67
CA ASN A 142 2.00 32.99 12.31
C ASN A 142 1.55 33.18 10.86
N MET A 143 1.24 32.06 10.19
CA MET A 143 0.88 32.00 8.75
C MET A 143 2.00 32.40 7.76
N ALA A 144 3.25 32.58 8.22
CA ALA A 144 4.39 32.89 7.35
C ALA A 144 5.00 31.67 6.62
N GLY A 145 4.32 30.54 6.57
CA GLY A 145 4.78 29.37 5.83
C GLY A 145 5.81 28.48 6.53
N LYS A 146 6.12 28.71 7.83
CA LYS A 146 7.08 27.89 8.59
C LYS A 146 6.79 26.39 8.50
N SER A 147 5.58 26.00 8.79
CA SER A 147 5.13 24.60 8.75
C SER A 147 5.13 24.04 7.32
N THR A 148 4.83 24.85 6.34
CA THR A 148 4.89 24.49 4.91
C THR A 148 6.33 24.19 4.50
N TYR A 149 7.28 25.02 4.91
CA TYR A 149 8.70 24.82 4.63
C TYR A 149 9.25 23.53 5.28
N MET A 150 8.89 23.24 6.54
CA MET A 150 9.31 22.00 7.21
C MET A 150 8.75 20.76 6.50
N ARG A 151 7.45 20.77 6.19
CA ARG A 151 6.80 19.66 5.45
C ARG A 151 7.39 19.50 4.05
N GLN A 152 7.63 20.60 3.33
CA GLN A 152 8.29 20.60 2.02
C GLN A 152 9.62 19.86 2.07
N THR A 153 10.49 20.19 3.02
CA THR A 153 11.80 19.56 3.18
C THR A 153 11.65 18.06 3.44
N ALA A 154 10.77 17.68 4.36
CA ALA A 154 10.52 16.26 4.66
C ALA A 154 9.98 15.49 3.44
N LEU A 155 9.03 16.07 2.69
CA LEU A 155 8.45 15.45 1.50
C LEU A 155 9.47 15.32 0.37
N ILE A 156 10.33 16.31 0.14
CA ILE A 156 11.40 16.23 -0.87
C ILE A 156 12.36 15.08 -0.55
N VAL A 157 12.76 14.93 0.72
CA VAL A 157 13.63 13.82 1.15
C VAL A 157 12.92 12.48 0.98
N LEU A 158 11.66 12.37 1.38
CA LEU A 158 10.87 11.15 1.22
C LEU A 158 10.74 10.78 -0.26
N MET A 159 10.40 11.74 -1.12
CA MET A 159 10.27 11.51 -2.57
C MET A 159 11.59 11.03 -3.18
N ALA A 160 12.72 11.63 -2.79
CA ALA A 160 14.03 11.19 -3.24
C ALA A 160 14.34 9.74 -2.82
N GLN A 161 13.99 9.36 -1.59
CA GLN A 161 14.27 8.02 -1.05
C GLN A 161 13.43 6.92 -1.69
N ILE A 162 12.21 7.21 -2.13
CA ILE A 162 11.39 6.24 -2.88
C ILE A 162 11.77 6.16 -4.36
N GLY A 163 12.78 6.93 -4.81
CA GLY A 163 13.24 6.94 -6.19
C GLY A 163 12.48 7.88 -7.12
N SER A 164 11.67 8.80 -6.59
CA SER A 164 11.00 9.84 -7.36
C SER A 164 11.92 11.01 -7.66
N PHE A 165 11.62 11.76 -8.72
CA PHE A 165 12.12 13.12 -8.90
C PHE A 165 11.46 14.05 -7.87
N VAL A 166 12.07 15.20 -7.62
CA VAL A 166 11.70 16.10 -6.52
C VAL A 166 11.36 17.50 -7.01
N PRO A 167 10.43 18.21 -6.35
CA PRO A 167 10.04 19.59 -6.66
C PRO A 167 11.13 20.58 -6.20
N ALA A 168 12.18 20.72 -6.98
CA ALA A 168 13.29 21.63 -6.72
C ALA A 168 13.94 22.06 -8.04
N GLU A 169 14.77 23.11 -8.02
CA GLU A 169 15.67 23.44 -9.13
C GLU A 169 16.88 22.50 -9.15
N LYS A 170 17.41 22.17 -7.97
CA LYS A 170 18.51 21.22 -7.78
C LYS A 170 18.43 20.63 -6.39
N ALA A 171 18.70 19.33 -6.27
CA ALA A 171 18.72 18.65 -4.99
C ALA A 171 19.90 17.68 -4.91
N ASN A 172 20.62 17.73 -3.78
CA ASN A 172 21.61 16.77 -3.38
C ASN A 172 21.23 16.27 -1.98
N ILE A 173 20.78 15.03 -1.87
CA ILE A 173 20.05 14.52 -0.71
C ILE A 173 20.81 13.33 -0.14
N GLY A 174 21.23 13.46 1.13
CA GLY A 174 21.77 12.36 1.91
C GLY A 174 20.73 11.31 2.20
N ILE A 175 21.13 10.06 2.19
CA ILE A 175 20.28 8.96 2.65
C ILE A 175 19.97 9.17 4.13
N VAL A 176 18.69 9.08 4.47
CA VAL A 176 18.20 9.18 5.84
C VAL A 176 17.44 7.91 6.20
N ASP A 177 17.59 7.50 7.41
CA ASP A 177 17.00 6.27 7.91
C ASP A 177 15.56 6.47 8.37
N ARG A 178 15.27 7.64 8.94
CA ARG A 178 13.92 7.99 9.42
C ARG A 178 13.65 9.46 9.21
N ILE A 179 12.38 9.78 9.01
CA ILE A 179 11.86 11.14 8.91
C ILE A 179 10.83 11.28 10.02
N PHE A 180 11.07 12.20 10.95
CA PHE A 180 10.10 12.56 11.98
C PHE A 180 9.57 13.96 11.67
N THR A 181 8.26 14.12 11.73
CA THR A 181 7.63 15.43 11.60
C THR A 181 6.64 15.63 12.74
N ARG A 182 6.72 16.78 13.38
CA ARG A 182 5.70 17.26 14.30
C ARG A 182 5.20 18.61 13.79
N VAL A 183 4.06 18.63 13.16
CA VAL A 183 3.47 19.84 12.60
C VAL A 183 1.99 19.92 12.99
N GLY A 184 1.69 20.77 13.94
CA GLY A 184 0.36 20.98 14.48
C GLY A 184 0.02 20.03 15.64
N ALA A 185 -0.55 20.57 16.71
CA ALA A 185 -1.23 19.77 17.72
C ALA A 185 -2.59 19.37 17.14
N SER A 186 -2.92 18.08 17.10
CA SER A 186 -4.32 17.72 17.24
C SER A 186 -4.69 18.11 18.67
N ASP A 187 -5.62 19.03 18.83
CA ASP A 187 -6.17 19.34 20.13
C ASP A 187 -6.80 18.06 20.70
N ASP A 188 -6.02 17.31 21.46
CA ASP A 188 -6.56 16.23 22.28
C ASP A 188 -7.16 16.86 23.53
N LEU A 189 -8.34 17.46 23.34
CA LEU A 189 -9.15 18.06 24.39
C LEU A 189 -9.51 17.05 25.49
N ALA A 190 -9.34 15.75 25.23
CA ALA A 190 -9.68 14.70 26.18
C ALA A 190 -8.62 14.48 27.27
N SER A 191 -7.34 14.84 27.01
CA SER A 191 -6.24 14.62 27.97
C SER A 191 -5.99 15.78 28.95
N GLY A 192 -6.61 16.95 28.75
CA GLY A 192 -6.43 18.14 29.62
C GLY A 192 -5.00 18.69 29.63
N GLN A 193 -4.11 18.20 28.77
CA GLN A 193 -2.74 18.68 28.66
C GLN A 193 -2.68 19.86 27.69
N SER A 194 -1.86 20.86 28.03
CA SER A 194 -1.65 21.98 27.11
C SER A 194 -0.91 21.45 25.85
N THR A 195 -1.25 22.00 24.67
CA THR A 195 -0.61 21.67 23.38
C THR A 195 0.92 21.73 23.46
N PHE A 196 1.45 22.71 24.23
CA PHE A 196 2.87 22.85 24.50
C PHE A 196 3.47 21.65 25.25
N MET A 197 2.78 21.13 26.28
CA MET A 197 3.25 19.96 27.04
C MET A 197 3.24 18.69 26.21
N VAL A 198 2.24 18.51 25.36
CA VAL A 198 2.17 17.39 24.41
C VAL A 198 3.35 17.48 23.42
N GLU A 199 3.59 18.66 22.86
CA GLU A 199 4.73 18.90 21.96
C GLU A 199 6.07 18.60 22.63
N MET A 200 6.29 19.13 23.83
CA MET A 200 7.54 18.89 24.57
C MET A 200 7.74 17.41 24.93
N THR A 201 6.68 16.73 25.34
CA THR A 201 6.74 15.30 25.68
C THR A 201 7.02 14.43 24.46
N GLU A 202 6.47 14.77 23.29
CA GLU A 202 6.76 14.04 22.07
C GLU A 202 8.18 14.33 21.56
N VAL A 203 8.58 15.59 21.49
CA VAL A 203 9.95 15.97 21.09
C VAL A 203 10.99 15.34 22.01
N SER A 204 10.74 15.24 23.31
CA SER A 204 11.67 14.60 24.25
C SER A 204 11.93 13.11 23.99
N LYS A 205 11.04 12.44 23.28
CA LYS A 205 11.17 11.03 22.90
C LYS A 205 12.10 10.83 21.69
N TYR A 206 12.33 11.85 20.89
CA TYR A 206 13.16 11.75 19.69
C TYR A 206 14.65 11.68 19.97
N PRO A 207 15.26 12.50 20.85
CA PRO A 207 16.69 12.47 21.16
C PRO A 207 17.17 11.15 21.74
N SER A 208 16.33 10.46 22.53
CA SER A 208 16.69 9.16 23.13
C SER A 208 16.79 8.02 22.11
N LYS A 209 16.30 8.23 20.89
CA LYS A 209 16.37 7.26 19.79
C LYS A 209 17.37 7.65 18.71
N CYS A 210 17.97 8.82 18.81
CA CYS A 210 19.00 9.31 17.90
C CYS A 210 20.39 8.94 18.44
N HIS A 211 20.75 7.67 18.38
CA HIS A 211 22.15 7.30 18.48
C HIS A 211 22.82 7.61 17.12
N ILE A 212 23.71 8.60 17.13
CA ILE A 212 24.67 8.79 16.04
C ILE A 212 25.64 7.61 16.16
N GLN A 213 25.37 6.53 15.44
CA GLN A 213 26.33 5.47 15.23
C GLN A 213 27.24 5.84 14.07
N GLU A 214 28.49 5.45 14.20
CA GLU A 214 29.53 5.57 13.17
C GLU A 214 29.10 4.92 11.84
N PRO A 215 29.78 5.19 10.71
CA PRO A 215 29.34 4.82 9.38
C PRO A 215 29.03 3.33 9.29
N VAL A 216 27.79 3.04 8.98
CA VAL A 216 27.24 1.69 8.89
C VAL A 216 27.68 1.06 7.57
N ASP A 217 28.21 -0.15 7.69
CA ASP A 217 28.54 -1.06 6.59
C ASP A 217 27.36 -1.19 5.61
N SER A 218 27.65 -1.11 4.31
CA SER A 218 26.73 -1.04 3.16
C SER A 218 25.78 -2.24 2.98
N ARG A 219 25.54 -3.03 4.03
CA ARG A 219 24.67 -4.22 4.02
C ARG A 219 23.44 -4.13 4.92
N MET A 220 23.13 -2.95 5.47
CA MET A 220 22.02 -2.83 6.39
C MET A 220 20.66 -2.81 5.71
N ARG A 221 19.80 -3.64 6.25
CA ARG A 221 18.36 -3.72 5.99
C ARG A 221 17.69 -2.40 6.36
N LEU A 222 16.65 -2.06 5.63
CA LEU A 222 15.82 -0.84 5.77
C LEU A 222 15.17 -0.63 7.16
N ASP A 223 15.51 -1.45 8.17
CA ASP A 223 14.71 -1.52 9.40
C ASP A 223 15.28 -0.78 10.60
N GLU A 224 16.49 -0.23 10.59
CA GLU A 224 17.13 0.17 11.87
C GLU A 224 17.80 1.53 11.96
N ALA A 225 17.62 2.46 11.07
CA ALA A 225 18.32 3.73 11.22
C ALA A 225 17.40 4.96 11.36
N GLN A 226 17.73 5.88 12.26
CA GLN A 226 16.88 6.99 12.71
C GLN A 226 17.52 8.35 12.47
N VAL A 227 16.86 9.24 11.72
CA VAL A 227 17.19 10.68 11.68
C VAL A 227 15.93 11.51 11.98
N PRO A 228 15.91 12.35 13.01
CA PRO A 228 14.77 13.23 13.27
C PRO A 228 14.81 14.49 12.39
N LEU A 229 13.73 14.78 11.71
CA LEU A 229 13.51 16.04 10.97
C LEU A 229 12.73 17.08 11.80
N THR A 230 12.57 16.88 13.10
CA THR A 230 11.71 17.72 13.94
C THR A 230 12.35 18.98 14.50
N ASP A 231 13.68 19.11 14.41
CA ASP A 231 14.39 20.28 14.94
C ASP A 231 15.06 21.10 13.84
N LEU A 232 14.34 21.33 12.74
CA LEU A 232 14.75 22.31 11.75
C LEU A 232 14.45 23.71 12.27
N GLN A 233 15.43 24.35 12.94
CA GLN A 233 15.37 25.72 13.43
C GLN A 233 16.43 26.56 12.70
N LEU A 234 16.05 27.55 11.92
CA LEU A 234 16.97 28.49 11.20
C LEU A 234 17.06 29.81 11.93
N HIS A 235 18.27 30.28 12.22
CA HIS A 235 18.51 31.68 12.53
C HIS A 235 18.68 32.45 11.19
N GLY A 236 17.78 33.36 10.92
CA GLY A 236 18.00 34.42 9.92
C GLY A 236 18.82 35.55 10.53
N PRO A 237 19.37 36.43 9.66
CA PRO A 237 20.18 37.56 10.11
C PRO A 237 19.42 38.54 10.97
#